data_a24000f92f43c1a01f2fd818f7111021
#
_entry.id   a24000f92f43c1a01f2fd818f7111021
#
_cell.length_a   1.000
_cell.length_b   1.000
_cell.length_c   1.000
_cell.angle_alpha   90.00
_cell.angle_beta   90.00
_cell.angle_gamma   90.00
#
_symmetry.space_group_name_H-M   'P 1'
#
loop_
_entity.id
_entity.type
_entity.pdbx_description
1 polymer ?
#
loop_
_entity_poly.entity_id
_entity_poly.type
_entity_poly.pdbx_seq_one_letter_code
_entity_poly.pdbx_strand_id
1 'polypeptide(L)'
;MAPGLVETVADRTADQVTAEVTKDKRQAEYKEAFAQSAKSTNYEGELKGSAKHPPAAYPHYLPYWDDVTYPPLEPFEAIEHGKDADPSFPNLQANADVTDVTANIGAEVKGVQLSKLNKAGKDELALFVAQKKVVAFRNQDFADLPIQEALDFAEYYGPSHIHQASGAPKGFPRVHLVHRSADDTTAHDFFQERTNSITWHTDVSFEMQPPGTTFLYLLDGPTAGGDTLYVI
;
A
#
# COMPACT_ATOMS: atom_id res chain seq x y z
N MET A 1 22.95 -22.93 -28.46
CA MET A 1 22.69 -22.86 -27.01
C MET A 1 24.03 -22.69 -26.32
N ALA A 2 24.33 -21.54 -25.78
CA ALA A 2 25.52 -21.32 -24.96
C ALA A 2 25.24 -21.85 -23.57
N PRO A 3 26.15 -22.61 -22.93
CA PRO A 3 25.97 -23.04 -21.55
C PRO A 3 26.09 -21.81 -20.64
N GLY A 4 25.06 -21.59 -19.81
CA GLY A 4 25.11 -20.55 -18.78
C GLY A 4 26.27 -20.82 -17.82
N LEU A 5 27.11 -19.82 -17.63
CA LEU A 5 28.14 -19.82 -16.60
C LEU A 5 27.43 -19.85 -15.23
N VAL A 6 27.53 -20.99 -14.56
CA VAL A 6 27.20 -21.07 -13.14
C VAL A 6 28.40 -20.49 -12.41
N GLU A 7 28.30 -19.25 -11.94
CA GLU A 7 29.28 -18.65 -11.03
C GLU A 7 29.36 -19.50 -9.75
N THR A 8 30.48 -20.10 -9.51
CA THR A 8 30.71 -20.83 -8.27
C THR A 8 31.18 -19.87 -7.18
N VAL A 9 30.95 -20.19 -5.92
CA VAL A 9 31.33 -19.37 -4.75
C VAL A 9 32.83 -19.03 -4.73
N ALA A 10 33.66 -19.76 -5.47
CA ALA A 10 35.11 -19.56 -5.59
C ALA A 10 35.49 -18.37 -6.50
N ASP A 11 34.59 -17.86 -7.34
CA ASP A 11 34.88 -16.78 -8.31
C ASP A 11 34.58 -15.38 -7.75
N ARG A 12 34.17 -15.26 -6.49
CA ARG A 12 33.85 -13.97 -5.86
C ARG A 12 35.07 -13.30 -5.27
N THR A 13 35.24 -12.00 -5.52
CA THR A 13 36.33 -11.22 -4.92
C THR A 13 36.07 -10.96 -3.42
N ALA A 14 37.12 -10.72 -2.65
CA ALA A 14 37.01 -10.38 -1.22
C ALA A 14 36.08 -9.17 -0.97
N ASP A 15 36.09 -8.21 -1.89
CA ASP A 15 35.19 -7.03 -1.81
C ASP A 15 33.73 -7.39 -2.04
N GLN A 16 33.42 -8.31 -2.95
CA GLN A 16 32.06 -8.80 -3.18
C GLN A 16 31.53 -9.59 -1.97
N VAL A 17 32.37 -10.44 -1.38
CA VAL A 17 32.01 -11.17 -0.17
C VAL A 17 31.80 -10.23 1.01
N THR A 18 32.65 -9.22 1.16
CA THR A 18 32.50 -8.21 2.25
C THR A 18 31.25 -7.38 2.07
N ALA A 19 30.90 -6.98 0.83
CA ALA A 19 29.69 -6.23 0.54
C ALA A 19 28.41 -7.05 0.82
N GLU A 20 28.43 -8.34 0.48
CA GLU A 20 27.30 -9.25 0.73
C GLU A 20 27.11 -9.52 2.22
N VAL A 21 28.18 -9.82 2.95
CA VAL A 21 28.14 -9.98 4.43
C VAL A 21 27.65 -8.70 5.12
N THR A 22 28.06 -7.52 4.63
CA THR A 22 27.58 -6.24 5.18
C THR A 22 26.11 -6.01 4.89
N LYS A 23 25.63 -6.41 3.70
CA LYS A 23 24.21 -6.34 3.31
C LYS A 23 23.36 -7.26 4.18
N ASP A 24 23.78 -8.50 4.35
CA ASP A 24 23.07 -9.48 5.18
C ASP A 24 23.00 -9.05 6.64
N LYS A 25 24.10 -8.48 7.17
CA LYS A 25 24.15 -7.95 8.52
C LYS A 25 23.18 -6.77 8.72
N ARG A 26 23.17 -5.80 7.79
CA ARG A 26 22.21 -4.68 7.82
C ARG A 26 20.77 -5.15 7.72
N GLN A 27 20.51 -6.15 6.89
CA GLN A 27 19.17 -6.70 6.73
C GLN A 27 18.71 -7.45 7.99
N ALA A 28 19.62 -8.15 8.69
CA ALA A 28 19.33 -8.78 9.97
C ALA A 28 19.07 -7.75 11.07
N GLU A 29 19.92 -6.71 11.17
CA GLU A 29 19.75 -5.60 12.12
C GLU A 29 18.43 -4.84 11.88
N TYR A 30 18.07 -4.61 10.61
CA TYR A 30 16.78 -3.99 10.25
C TYR A 30 15.60 -4.86 10.66
N LYS A 31 15.66 -6.17 10.37
CA LYS A 31 14.61 -7.13 10.78
C LYS A 31 14.46 -7.18 12.30
N GLU A 32 15.58 -7.18 13.04
CA GLU A 32 15.55 -7.22 14.49
C GLU A 32 14.99 -5.93 15.09
N ALA A 33 15.44 -4.76 14.61
CA ALA A 33 14.91 -3.47 15.04
C ALA A 33 13.40 -3.35 14.74
N PHE A 34 12.97 -3.82 13.56
CA PHE A 34 11.57 -3.84 13.17
C PHE A 34 10.74 -4.79 14.04
N ALA A 35 11.25 -5.99 14.31
CA ALA A 35 10.59 -6.96 15.20
C ALA A 35 10.50 -6.46 16.66
N GLN A 36 11.48 -5.71 17.14
CA GLN A 36 11.43 -5.07 18.44
C GLN A 36 10.40 -3.93 18.48
N SER A 37 10.35 -3.10 17.45
CA SER A 37 9.35 -2.05 17.31
C SER A 37 7.93 -2.63 17.28
N ALA A 38 7.72 -3.67 16.49
CA ALA A 38 6.42 -4.36 16.39
C ALA A 38 5.97 -4.99 17.73
N LYS A 39 6.90 -5.56 18.50
CA LYS A 39 6.60 -6.15 19.84
C LYS A 39 6.36 -5.11 20.93
N SER A 40 6.86 -3.90 20.75
CA SER A 40 6.71 -2.82 21.74
C SER A 40 5.39 -2.07 21.63
N THR A 41 4.63 -2.29 20.57
CA THR A 41 3.40 -1.57 20.30
C THR A 41 2.27 -2.15 21.15
N ASN A 42 1.88 -1.42 22.19
CA ASN A 42 0.75 -1.77 23.06
C ASN A 42 -0.52 -1.07 22.58
N TYR A 43 -1.34 -1.77 21.83
CA TYR A 43 -2.62 -1.25 21.33
C TYR A 43 -3.77 -1.25 22.35
N GLU A 44 -3.54 -1.69 23.61
CA GLU A 44 -4.58 -1.65 24.65
C GLU A 44 -5.10 -0.24 24.90
N GLY A 45 -4.20 0.76 24.84
CA GLY A 45 -4.59 2.17 24.97
C GLY A 45 -5.48 2.64 23.83
N GLU A 46 -5.23 2.17 22.61
CA GLU A 46 -6.02 2.51 21.43
C GLU A 46 -7.37 1.81 21.41
N LEU A 47 -7.45 0.59 21.94
CA LEU A 47 -8.71 -0.13 22.08
C LEU A 47 -9.64 0.50 23.14
N LYS A 48 -9.07 0.96 24.25
CA LYS A 48 -9.85 1.50 25.38
C LYS A 48 -10.01 3.00 25.34
N GLY A 49 -9.11 3.68 24.64
CA GLY A 49 -8.96 5.13 24.69
C GLY A 49 -8.40 5.62 26.03
N SER A 50 -8.18 6.93 26.11
CA SER A 50 -7.69 7.60 27.31
C SER A 50 -8.32 8.99 27.43
N ALA A 51 -7.99 9.72 28.49
CA ALA A 51 -8.42 11.13 28.64
C ALA A 51 -7.87 12.03 27.49
N LYS A 52 -6.79 11.63 26.82
CA LYS A 52 -6.17 12.38 25.73
C LYS A 52 -6.59 11.89 24.33
N HIS A 53 -6.95 10.62 24.21
CA HIS A 53 -7.22 9.98 22.92
C HIS A 53 -8.48 9.12 23.02
N PRO A 54 -9.44 9.27 22.11
CA PRO A 54 -10.60 8.40 22.06
C PRO A 54 -10.18 6.97 21.70
N PRO A 55 -11.04 5.96 21.93
CA PRO A 55 -10.82 4.62 21.38
C PRO A 55 -10.66 4.65 19.86
N ALA A 56 -9.90 3.70 19.31
CA ALA A 56 -9.78 3.55 17.86
C ALA A 56 -11.16 3.38 17.21
N ALA A 57 -11.46 4.18 16.20
CA ALA A 57 -12.73 4.10 15.47
C ALA A 57 -12.87 2.77 14.70
N TYR A 58 -11.74 2.22 14.25
CA TYR A 58 -11.67 0.98 13.48
C TYR A 58 -10.72 -0.04 14.13
N PRO A 59 -11.06 -0.61 15.31
CA PRO A 59 -10.17 -1.46 16.08
C PRO A 59 -9.78 -2.76 15.37
N HIS A 60 -10.60 -3.23 14.42
CA HIS A 60 -10.32 -4.40 13.59
C HIS A 60 -9.24 -4.16 12.51
N TYR A 61 -8.86 -2.90 12.27
CA TYR A 61 -7.73 -2.52 11.43
C TYR A 61 -6.44 -2.26 12.22
N LEU A 62 -6.43 -2.40 13.54
CA LEU A 62 -5.18 -2.24 14.29
C LEU A 62 -4.14 -3.26 13.81
N PRO A 63 -2.88 -2.85 13.64
CA PRO A 63 -1.86 -3.70 13.05
C PRO A 63 -1.55 -4.90 13.93
N TYR A 64 -1.45 -6.04 13.29
CA TYR A 64 -1.01 -7.30 13.86
C TYR A 64 0.17 -7.83 13.04
N TRP A 65 1.20 -8.31 13.72
CA TRP A 65 2.34 -8.98 13.10
C TRP A 65 2.27 -10.45 13.47
N ASP A 66 2.20 -11.32 12.48
CA ASP A 66 2.36 -12.75 12.66
C ASP A 66 3.84 -13.14 12.46
N ASP A 67 4.20 -14.34 12.90
CA ASP A 67 5.54 -14.89 12.69
C ASP A 67 5.64 -15.64 11.33
N VAL A 68 4.73 -15.35 10.40
CA VAL A 68 4.67 -16.02 9.10
C VAL A 68 5.48 -15.23 8.07
N THR A 69 6.37 -15.93 7.37
CA THR A 69 7.05 -15.37 6.19
C THR A 69 6.30 -15.82 4.95
N TYR A 70 5.80 -14.85 4.20
CA TYR A 70 5.09 -15.12 2.95
C TYR A 70 6.10 -15.20 1.80
N PRO A 71 5.93 -16.13 0.84
CA PRO A 71 6.75 -16.15 -0.35
C PRO A 71 6.48 -14.91 -1.22
N PRO A 72 7.44 -14.49 -2.05
CA PRO A 72 7.19 -13.48 -3.08
C PRO A 72 6.02 -13.90 -3.97
N LEU A 73 5.30 -12.91 -4.50
CA LEU A 73 4.25 -13.18 -5.48
C LEU A 73 4.89 -13.71 -6.77
N GLU A 74 4.49 -14.89 -7.20
CA GLU A 74 4.96 -15.45 -8.47
C GLU A 74 4.40 -14.63 -9.64
N PRO A 75 5.21 -14.41 -10.69
CA PRO A 75 4.74 -13.71 -11.88
C PRO A 75 3.49 -14.37 -12.48
N PHE A 76 2.53 -13.58 -12.88
CA PHE A 76 1.25 -14.00 -13.43
C PHE A 76 0.92 -13.20 -14.70
N GLU A 77 0.04 -13.74 -15.53
CA GLU A 77 -0.48 -13.01 -16.69
C GLU A 77 -1.51 -11.97 -16.23
N ALA A 78 -1.17 -10.69 -16.39
CA ALA A 78 -2.04 -9.60 -16.01
C ALA A 78 -3.21 -9.46 -17.00
N ILE A 79 -4.40 -9.25 -16.47
CA ILE A 79 -5.60 -8.95 -17.27
C ILE A 79 -5.73 -7.43 -17.40
N GLU A 80 -5.69 -6.92 -18.61
CA GLU A 80 -5.90 -5.50 -18.90
C GLU A 80 -7.40 -5.16 -18.94
N HIS A 81 -8.02 -5.02 -17.79
CA HIS A 81 -9.45 -4.77 -17.64
C HIS A 81 -9.93 -3.51 -18.38
N GLY A 82 -9.11 -2.48 -18.46
CA GLY A 82 -9.45 -1.22 -19.13
C GLY A 82 -9.36 -1.27 -20.65
N LYS A 83 -8.84 -2.34 -21.26
CA LYS A 83 -8.53 -2.41 -22.69
C LYS A 83 -9.77 -2.22 -23.59
N ASP A 84 -10.86 -2.87 -23.21
CA ASP A 84 -12.12 -2.88 -23.98
C ASP A 84 -13.23 -2.07 -23.27
N ALA A 85 -12.87 -1.28 -22.25
CA ALA A 85 -13.81 -0.44 -21.52
C ALA A 85 -14.32 0.74 -22.35
N ASP A 86 -15.56 1.15 -22.13
CA ASP A 86 -16.15 2.30 -22.81
C ASP A 86 -15.47 3.61 -22.34
N PRO A 87 -14.82 4.36 -23.23
CA PRO A 87 -14.13 5.59 -22.87
C PRO A 87 -15.06 6.75 -22.50
N SER A 88 -16.36 6.60 -22.65
CA SER A 88 -17.35 7.56 -22.15
C SER A 88 -17.76 7.33 -20.70
N PHE A 89 -17.30 6.23 -20.09
CA PHE A 89 -17.49 5.87 -18.68
C PHE A 89 -18.95 5.86 -18.21
N PRO A 90 -19.91 5.26 -18.92
CA PRO A 90 -21.34 5.36 -18.60
C PRO A 90 -21.71 4.70 -17.28
N ASN A 91 -20.93 3.72 -16.80
CA ASN A 91 -21.17 3.04 -15.52
C ASN A 91 -20.41 3.70 -14.36
N LEU A 92 -19.18 4.15 -14.59
CA LEU A 92 -18.36 4.80 -13.59
C LEU A 92 -18.82 6.23 -13.30
N GLN A 93 -19.20 6.98 -14.34
CA GLN A 93 -19.44 8.41 -14.24
C GLN A 93 -20.91 8.83 -14.42
N ALA A 94 -21.84 7.89 -14.44
CA ALA A 94 -23.27 8.18 -14.68
C ALA A 94 -23.83 9.31 -13.79
N ASN A 95 -23.36 9.42 -12.54
CA ASN A 95 -23.78 10.43 -11.57
C ASN A 95 -22.56 11.08 -10.88
N ALA A 96 -21.40 11.04 -11.53
CA ALA A 96 -20.16 11.54 -10.97
C ALA A 96 -19.97 13.03 -11.22
N ASP A 97 -19.46 13.72 -10.20
CA ASP A 97 -18.82 15.03 -10.36
C ASP A 97 -17.30 14.78 -10.43
N VAL A 98 -16.70 15.07 -11.58
CA VAL A 98 -15.27 14.82 -11.86
C VAL A 98 -14.56 16.15 -12.04
N THR A 99 -13.52 16.37 -11.23
CA THR A 99 -12.67 17.57 -11.32
C THR A 99 -11.20 17.13 -11.51
N ASP A 100 -10.57 17.59 -12.59
CA ASP A 100 -9.12 17.39 -12.78
C ASP A 100 -8.33 18.23 -11.77
N VAL A 101 -7.38 17.59 -11.09
CA VAL A 101 -6.51 18.24 -10.09
C VAL A 101 -5.42 19.06 -10.78
N THR A 102 -4.82 18.48 -11.83
CA THR A 102 -3.87 19.16 -12.72
C THR A 102 -4.18 18.83 -14.17
N ALA A 103 -3.55 19.53 -15.10
CA ALA A 103 -3.74 19.28 -16.53
C ALA A 103 -3.27 17.88 -16.98
N ASN A 104 -2.31 17.26 -16.26
CA ASN A 104 -1.65 16.03 -16.72
C ASN A 104 -1.86 14.83 -15.79
N ILE A 105 -2.15 15.06 -14.51
CA ILE A 105 -2.24 14.02 -13.49
C ILE A 105 -3.24 14.39 -12.41
N GLY A 106 -4.05 13.42 -12.03
CA GLY A 106 -4.96 13.49 -10.91
C GLY A 106 -6.36 13.95 -11.26
N ALA A 107 -7.34 13.22 -10.72
CA ALA A 107 -8.75 13.63 -10.72
C ALA A 107 -9.38 13.39 -9.35
N GLU A 108 -10.30 14.26 -8.95
CA GLU A 108 -11.20 14.05 -7.83
C GLU A 108 -12.57 13.66 -8.33
N VAL A 109 -13.16 12.61 -7.76
CA VAL A 109 -14.48 12.08 -8.14
C VAL A 109 -15.40 12.05 -6.93
N LYS A 110 -16.61 12.60 -7.08
CA LYS A 110 -17.69 12.58 -6.10
C LYS A 110 -18.93 11.91 -6.67
N GLY A 111 -19.78 11.36 -5.80
CA GLY A 111 -21.07 10.79 -6.21
C GLY A 111 -21.00 9.34 -6.70
N VAL A 112 -19.85 8.68 -6.62
CA VAL A 112 -19.66 7.27 -6.99
C VAL A 112 -19.26 6.45 -5.75
N GLN A 113 -19.89 5.29 -5.58
CA GLN A 113 -19.47 4.26 -4.64
C GLN A 113 -18.80 3.12 -5.40
N LEU A 114 -17.47 2.97 -5.23
CA LEU A 114 -16.70 1.96 -5.95
C LEU A 114 -17.14 0.54 -5.58
N SER A 115 -17.51 0.30 -4.32
CA SER A 115 -18.03 -0.99 -3.85
C SER A 115 -19.30 -1.46 -4.58
N LYS A 116 -20.03 -0.54 -5.23
CA LYS A 116 -21.27 -0.81 -5.94
C LYS A 116 -21.11 -0.94 -7.45
N LEU A 117 -19.88 -0.78 -7.96
CA LEU A 117 -19.63 -0.91 -9.39
C LEU A 117 -19.90 -2.34 -9.88
N ASN A 118 -20.63 -2.43 -10.98
CA ASN A 118 -20.74 -3.65 -11.75
C ASN A 118 -19.43 -3.95 -12.51
N LYS A 119 -19.37 -5.09 -13.20
CA LYS A 119 -18.18 -5.47 -13.98
C LYS A 119 -17.75 -4.39 -14.97
N ALA A 120 -18.68 -3.83 -15.74
CA ALA A 120 -18.36 -2.79 -16.72
C ALA A 120 -17.81 -1.53 -16.06
N GLY A 121 -18.38 -1.10 -14.92
CA GLY A 121 -17.87 0.02 -14.15
C GLY A 121 -16.48 -0.22 -13.55
N LYS A 122 -16.14 -1.46 -13.18
CA LYS A 122 -14.78 -1.83 -12.76
C LYS A 122 -13.80 -1.78 -13.93
N ASP A 123 -14.18 -2.24 -15.11
CA ASP A 123 -13.35 -2.16 -16.32
C ASP A 123 -13.12 -0.68 -16.72
N GLU A 124 -14.17 0.15 -16.65
CA GLU A 124 -14.09 1.60 -16.84
C GLU A 124 -13.19 2.29 -15.81
N LEU A 125 -13.23 1.86 -14.55
CA LEU A 125 -12.33 2.36 -13.49
C LEU A 125 -10.86 2.09 -13.85
N ALA A 126 -10.53 0.90 -14.34
CA ALA A 126 -9.17 0.58 -14.78
C ALA A 126 -8.69 1.53 -15.89
N LEU A 127 -9.53 1.79 -16.92
CA LEU A 127 -9.23 2.73 -18.00
C LEU A 127 -9.08 4.16 -17.46
N PHE A 128 -9.99 4.60 -16.59
CA PHE A 128 -9.99 5.95 -16.04
C PHE A 128 -8.74 6.23 -15.21
N VAL A 129 -8.35 5.28 -14.34
CA VAL A 129 -7.11 5.36 -13.56
C VAL A 129 -5.88 5.35 -14.48
N ALA A 130 -5.86 4.53 -15.51
CA ALA A 130 -4.77 4.53 -16.48
C ALA A 130 -4.62 5.88 -17.21
N GLN A 131 -5.71 6.59 -17.46
CA GLN A 131 -5.69 7.93 -18.08
C GLN A 131 -5.27 9.01 -17.08
N LYS A 132 -5.85 9.02 -15.86
CA LYS A 132 -5.65 10.06 -14.86
C LYS A 132 -4.45 9.83 -13.93
N LYS A 133 -3.88 8.63 -13.91
CA LYS A 133 -2.75 8.16 -13.07
C LYS A 133 -3.06 8.08 -11.58
N VAL A 134 -3.68 9.09 -11.01
CA VAL A 134 -4.13 9.14 -9.62
C VAL A 134 -5.58 9.63 -9.58
N VAL A 135 -6.44 8.93 -8.86
CA VAL A 135 -7.84 9.32 -8.71
C VAL A 135 -8.26 9.24 -7.25
N ALA A 136 -8.78 10.34 -6.72
CA ALA A 136 -9.33 10.43 -5.38
C ALA A 136 -10.86 10.33 -5.43
N PHE A 137 -11.41 9.24 -4.90
CA PHE A 137 -12.86 9.06 -4.75
C PHE A 137 -13.29 9.48 -3.34
N ARG A 138 -14.23 10.41 -3.24
CA ARG A 138 -14.70 10.94 -1.95
C ARG A 138 -15.87 10.11 -1.40
N ASN A 139 -15.99 10.11 -0.06
CA ASN A 139 -17.10 9.51 0.68
C ASN A 139 -17.33 8.03 0.36
N GLN A 140 -16.25 7.25 0.32
CA GLN A 140 -16.31 5.82 0.07
C GLN A 140 -16.69 5.04 1.33
N ASP A 141 -17.36 3.90 1.15
CA ASP A 141 -17.86 3.04 2.22
C ASP A 141 -16.91 1.88 2.60
N PHE A 142 -15.72 1.79 2.02
CA PHE A 142 -14.78 0.68 2.27
C PHE A 142 -14.37 0.52 3.73
N ALA A 143 -14.33 1.63 4.50
CA ALA A 143 -14.03 1.58 5.92
C ALA A 143 -15.10 0.85 6.75
N ASP A 144 -16.35 0.85 6.26
CA ASP A 144 -17.52 0.27 6.92
C ASP A 144 -17.87 -1.14 6.41
N LEU A 145 -17.19 -1.59 5.35
CA LEU A 145 -17.36 -2.93 4.78
C LEU A 145 -16.47 -3.95 5.50
N PRO A 146 -16.85 -5.26 5.49
CA PRO A 146 -15.92 -6.31 5.84
C PRO A 146 -14.62 -6.21 5.03
N ILE A 147 -13.48 -6.39 5.68
CA ILE A 147 -12.15 -6.30 5.02
C ILE A 147 -12.06 -7.19 3.78
N GLN A 148 -12.70 -8.37 3.84
CA GLN A 148 -12.70 -9.30 2.70
C GLN A 148 -13.39 -8.71 1.47
N GLU A 149 -14.45 -7.92 1.63
CA GLU A 149 -15.13 -7.29 0.49
C GLU A 149 -14.25 -6.22 -0.19
N ALA A 150 -13.46 -5.49 0.60
CA ALA A 150 -12.47 -4.55 0.05
C ALA A 150 -11.35 -5.30 -0.71
N LEU A 151 -10.89 -6.43 -0.18
CA LEU A 151 -9.93 -7.30 -0.88
C LEU A 151 -10.52 -7.88 -2.17
N ASP A 152 -11.75 -8.42 -2.14
CA ASP A 152 -12.41 -8.97 -3.31
C ASP A 152 -12.62 -7.92 -4.41
N PHE A 153 -12.85 -6.66 -4.01
CA PHE A 153 -12.90 -5.55 -4.96
C PHE A 153 -11.54 -5.30 -5.61
N ALA A 154 -10.46 -5.23 -4.81
CA ALA A 154 -9.12 -4.97 -5.31
C ALA A 154 -8.60 -6.15 -6.16
N GLU A 155 -8.85 -7.39 -5.75
CA GLU A 155 -8.42 -8.61 -6.43
C GLU A 155 -9.13 -8.86 -7.78
N TYR A 156 -10.18 -8.11 -8.09
CA TYR A 156 -10.71 -8.06 -9.44
C TYR A 156 -9.65 -7.65 -10.46
N TYR A 157 -8.69 -6.79 -10.08
CA TYR A 157 -7.64 -6.26 -10.96
C TYR A 157 -6.36 -7.08 -10.96
N GLY A 158 -6.24 -8.05 -10.08
CA GLY A 158 -5.10 -8.96 -9.98
C GLY A 158 -4.82 -9.42 -8.55
N PRO A 159 -3.90 -10.35 -8.36
CA PRO A 159 -3.51 -10.83 -7.03
C PRO A 159 -2.97 -9.70 -6.15
N SER A 160 -3.38 -9.69 -4.89
CA SER A 160 -2.89 -8.73 -3.91
C SER A 160 -1.46 -9.06 -3.47
N HIS A 161 -0.60 -8.06 -3.42
CA HIS A 161 0.73 -8.16 -2.84
C HIS A 161 0.67 -8.21 -1.30
N ILE A 162 1.55 -8.99 -0.66
CA ILE A 162 1.71 -9.01 0.79
C ILE A 162 2.96 -8.20 1.16
N HIS A 163 2.76 -7.10 1.88
CA HIS A 163 3.85 -6.25 2.33
C HIS A 163 4.42 -6.74 3.67
N GLN A 164 5.51 -7.51 3.62
CA GLN A 164 6.04 -8.20 4.80
C GLN A 164 6.66 -7.29 5.87
N ALA A 165 6.97 -6.04 5.53
CA ALA A 165 7.59 -5.09 6.45
C ALA A 165 6.57 -4.24 7.23
N SER A 166 5.27 -4.42 7.04
CA SER A 166 4.22 -3.70 7.76
C SER A 166 3.28 -4.64 8.49
N GLY A 167 2.62 -4.13 9.53
CA GLY A 167 1.51 -4.84 10.14
C GLY A 167 0.32 -4.91 9.19
N ALA A 168 -0.53 -5.91 9.40
CA ALA A 168 -1.77 -6.11 8.69
C ALA A 168 -2.92 -6.29 9.70
N PRO A 169 -4.19 -6.09 9.34
CA PRO A 169 -5.30 -6.50 10.19
C PRO A 169 -5.21 -8.00 10.46
N LYS A 170 -5.51 -8.42 11.68
CA LYS A 170 -5.41 -9.83 12.06
C LYS A 170 -6.24 -10.73 11.14
N GLY A 171 -5.56 -11.68 10.49
CA GLY A 171 -6.16 -12.61 9.52
C GLY A 171 -6.23 -12.09 8.08
N PHE A 172 -5.76 -10.87 7.81
CA PHE A 172 -5.78 -10.26 6.47
C PHE A 172 -4.39 -9.76 6.04
N PRO A 173 -3.41 -10.66 5.83
CA PRO A 173 -2.02 -10.27 5.53
C PRO A 173 -1.85 -9.50 4.22
N ARG A 174 -2.85 -9.53 3.32
CA ARG A 174 -2.86 -8.80 2.05
C ARG A 174 -3.26 -7.34 2.17
N VAL A 175 -3.62 -6.87 3.38
CA VAL A 175 -3.89 -5.45 3.66
C VAL A 175 -2.65 -4.84 4.26
N HIS A 176 -2.01 -3.93 3.52
CA HIS A 176 -0.92 -3.10 4.03
C HIS A 176 -1.49 -1.97 4.88
N LEU A 177 -1.02 -1.81 6.11
CA LEU A 177 -1.43 -0.73 6.99
C LEU A 177 -0.33 0.32 7.13
N VAL A 178 -0.71 1.57 6.89
CA VAL A 178 0.05 2.74 7.34
C VAL A 178 -0.65 3.26 8.59
N HIS A 179 -0.08 2.93 9.74
CA HIS A 179 -0.69 3.22 11.05
C HIS A 179 0.31 3.98 11.92
N ARG A 180 -0.20 4.92 12.67
CA ARG A 180 0.54 5.60 13.72
C ARG A 180 -0.35 5.70 14.95
N SER A 181 0.15 5.21 16.09
CA SER A 181 -0.54 5.37 17.34
C SER A 181 -0.47 6.82 17.86
N ALA A 182 -1.42 7.17 18.72
CA ALA A 182 -1.48 8.51 19.29
C ALA A 182 -0.26 8.88 20.15
N ASP A 183 0.39 7.88 20.73
CA ASP A 183 1.58 8.05 21.60
C ASP A 183 2.90 7.76 20.84
N ASP A 184 2.86 7.55 19.53
CA ASP A 184 4.05 7.31 18.71
C ASP A 184 4.85 8.58 18.50
N THR A 185 6.04 8.64 19.06
CA THR A 185 7.00 9.75 18.94
C THR A 185 8.04 9.54 17.85
N THR A 186 8.08 8.38 17.20
CA THR A 186 9.12 8.03 16.20
C THR A 186 9.20 9.02 15.05
N ALA A 187 8.06 9.63 14.66
CA ALA A 187 8.07 10.68 13.65
C ALA A 187 8.78 11.94 14.11
N HIS A 188 8.62 12.33 15.38
CA HIS A 188 9.29 13.50 15.92
C HIS A 188 10.81 13.31 15.85
N ASP A 189 11.31 12.13 16.25
CA ASP A 189 12.74 11.80 16.24
C ASP A 189 13.25 11.73 14.79
N PHE A 190 12.49 11.14 13.88
CA PHE A 190 12.81 11.09 12.46
C PHE A 190 12.95 12.48 11.83
N PHE A 191 12.09 13.44 12.18
CA PHE A 191 12.14 14.79 11.64
C PHE A 191 13.21 15.68 12.28
N GLN A 192 13.71 15.35 13.46
CA GLN A 192 14.84 16.06 14.06
C GLN A 192 16.16 15.84 13.27
N GLU A 193 16.29 14.70 12.62
CA GLU A 193 17.51 14.33 11.89
C GLU A 193 17.46 14.65 10.39
N ARG A 194 16.32 15.13 9.86
CA ARG A 194 16.13 15.38 8.43
C ARG A 194 15.65 16.79 8.14
N THR A 195 16.19 17.35 7.05
CA THR A 195 15.80 18.70 6.59
C THR A 195 14.48 18.72 5.81
N ASN A 196 13.98 17.56 5.38
CA ASN A 196 12.67 17.42 4.75
C ASN A 196 12.06 16.04 5.06
N SER A 197 10.73 15.95 4.93
CA SER A 197 9.95 14.72 5.15
C SER A 197 9.61 13.98 3.85
N ILE A 198 10.05 14.50 2.70
CA ILE A 198 9.69 13.95 1.40
C ILE A 198 10.68 12.87 1.03
N THR A 199 10.18 11.65 0.83
CA THR A 199 10.95 10.51 0.31
C THR A 199 10.28 10.03 -0.97
N TRP A 200 10.77 10.51 -2.11
CA TRP A 200 10.28 10.06 -3.42
C TRP A 200 10.69 8.61 -3.66
N HIS A 201 9.73 7.78 -3.99
CA HIS A 201 9.95 6.36 -4.28
C HIS A 201 8.85 5.82 -5.20
N THR A 202 9.09 4.65 -5.73
CA THR A 202 8.08 3.79 -6.36
C THR A 202 7.85 2.61 -5.44
N ASP A 203 6.59 2.33 -5.11
CA ASP A 203 6.24 1.22 -4.23
C ASP A 203 6.65 -0.12 -4.83
N VAL A 204 7.22 -0.98 -3.96
CA VAL A 204 7.49 -2.40 -4.21
C VAL A 204 8.24 -2.68 -5.52
N SER A 205 9.05 -1.72 -6.00
CA SER A 205 9.79 -1.83 -7.27
C SER A 205 10.88 -2.92 -7.27
N PHE A 206 11.16 -3.55 -6.14
CA PHE A 206 12.07 -4.68 -5.99
C PHE A 206 11.46 -6.03 -6.38
N GLU A 207 10.15 -6.11 -6.53
CA GLU A 207 9.47 -7.33 -6.97
C GLU A 207 9.69 -7.59 -8.46
N MET A 208 9.67 -8.86 -8.86
CA MET A 208 9.80 -9.24 -10.28
C MET A 208 8.65 -8.70 -11.13
N GLN A 209 7.47 -8.62 -10.54
CA GLN A 209 6.26 -8.01 -11.12
C GLN A 209 5.65 -7.05 -10.10
N PRO A 210 6.08 -5.78 -10.11
CA PRO A 210 5.55 -4.78 -9.19
C PRO A 210 4.04 -4.58 -9.39
N PRO A 211 3.29 -4.20 -8.34
CA PRO A 211 1.87 -3.88 -8.45
C PRO A 211 1.62 -2.80 -9.49
N GLY A 212 0.70 -3.06 -10.42
CA GLY A 212 0.29 -2.10 -11.47
C GLY A 212 -0.71 -1.06 -10.97
N THR A 213 -1.42 -1.35 -9.88
CA THR A 213 -2.43 -0.47 -9.28
C THR A 213 -2.40 -0.60 -7.78
N THR A 214 -2.50 0.52 -7.08
CA THR A 214 -2.60 0.59 -5.62
C THR A 214 -3.94 1.19 -5.23
N PHE A 215 -4.65 0.54 -4.31
CA PHE A 215 -5.84 1.06 -3.66
C PHE A 215 -5.51 1.49 -2.24
N LEU A 216 -5.75 2.76 -1.92
CA LEU A 216 -5.57 3.32 -0.59
C LEU A 216 -6.90 3.92 -0.13
N TYR A 217 -7.37 3.57 1.06
CA TYR A 217 -8.47 4.27 1.72
C TYR A 217 -8.09 4.70 3.13
N LEU A 218 -8.47 5.90 3.48
CA LEU A 218 -8.23 6.49 4.79
C LEU A 218 -9.34 6.06 5.74
N LEU A 219 -8.95 5.47 6.85
CA LEU A 219 -9.84 5.13 7.96
C LEU A 219 -9.98 6.32 8.92
N ASP A 220 -8.84 6.90 9.27
CA ASP A 220 -8.73 8.05 10.15
C ASP A 220 -7.52 8.87 9.72
N GLY A 221 -7.54 10.17 9.97
CA GLY A 221 -6.45 11.05 9.57
C GLY A 221 -6.52 12.40 10.24
N PRO A 222 -5.44 13.18 10.15
CA PRO A 222 -5.41 14.53 10.73
C PRO A 222 -6.35 15.45 9.96
N THR A 223 -6.84 16.50 10.64
CA THR A 223 -7.66 17.54 10.02
C THR A 223 -6.88 18.37 8.98
N ALA A 224 -5.55 18.36 9.06
CA ALA A 224 -4.66 19.02 8.11
C ALA A 224 -3.27 18.38 8.15
N GLY A 225 -2.57 18.41 7.01
CA GLY A 225 -1.25 17.80 6.85
C GLY A 225 -1.30 16.29 6.56
N GLY A 226 -0.12 15.68 6.40
CA GLY A 226 0.02 14.28 6.01
C GLY A 226 -0.23 14.04 4.52
N ASP A 227 0.06 15.04 3.69
CA ASP A 227 -0.18 14.97 2.24
C ASP A 227 0.70 13.91 1.57
N THR A 228 0.12 13.18 0.61
CA THR A 228 0.85 12.32 -0.31
C THR A 228 0.97 13.03 -1.66
N LEU A 229 2.19 13.18 -2.13
CA LEU A 229 2.48 13.87 -3.39
C LEU A 229 2.79 12.85 -4.49
N TYR A 230 2.31 13.12 -5.69
CA TYR A 230 2.55 12.27 -6.87
C TYR A 230 3.19 13.08 -7.98
N VAL A 231 4.16 12.48 -8.66
CA VAL A 231 4.81 13.03 -9.86
C VAL A 231 4.89 11.97 -10.97
N ILE A 232 4.95 12.40 -12.22
CA ILE A 232 5.14 11.56 -13.41
C ILE A 232 6.34 12.06 -14.20
#